data_3d2744ee84161fe34139880dfad4f6e7
#
_entry.id   3d2744ee84161fe34139880dfad4f6e7
#
_cell.length_a   1.000
_cell.length_b   1.000
_cell.length_c   1.000
_cell.angle_alpha   90.00
_cell.angle_beta   90.00
_cell.angle_gamma   90.00
#
_symmetry.space_group_name_H-M   'P 1'
#
loop_
_entity.id
_entity.type
_entity.pdbx_description
1 polymer ?
#
loop_
_entity_poly.entity_id
_entity_poly.type
_entity_poly.pdbx_seq_one_letter_code
_entity_poly.pdbx_strand_id
1 'polypeptide(L)'
;MSFTAPTIEWAGLTPVLIILGAGVLGVLVEAFAPRAARPGVQSCLAVLAVLGSGGAVTTRWTQGWAQAAGSQTGVAEPQAVGRVLVTGFNEDPFSVSAQGIMLVIGLLSVLVMADRTTAGDGSFAAQAADRPGSAEESESLLHGWTTTEVFPLMLFSLAGMMLFPM
;
A
#
# COMPACT_ATOMS: atom_id res chain seq x y z
N MET A 1 -26.35 21.46 -24.72
CA MET A 1 -25.93 20.41 -23.80
C MET A 1 -24.86 21.03 -22.90
N SER A 2 -25.18 21.23 -21.63
CA SER A 2 -24.20 21.74 -20.63
C SER A 2 -23.35 20.56 -20.17
N PHE A 3 -22.05 20.62 -20.43
CA PHE A 3 -21.09 19.64 -19.92
C PHE A 3 -20.89 19.94 -18.44
N THR A 4 -21.33 19.06 -17.57
CA THR A 4 -20.98 19.08 -16.14
C THR A 4 -19.74 18.24 -15.93
N ALA A 5 -18.66 18.86 -15.45
CA ALA A 5 -17.43 18.14 -15.11
C ALA A 5 -17.72 17.13 -13.99
N PRO A 6 -17.20 15.90 -14.06
CA PRO A 6 -17.37 14.91 -13.01
C PRO A 6 -16.73 15.41 -11.70
N THR A 7 -17.46 15.31 -10.61
CA THR A 7 -16.92 15.58 -9.26
C THR A 7 -16.11 14.38 -8.79
N ILE A 8 -14.90 14.61 -8.32
CA ILE A 8 -14.01 13.57 -7.79
C ILE A 8 -14.02 13.64 -6.26
N GLU A 9 -14.40 12.55 -5.62
CA GLU A 9 -14.36 12.39 -4.16
C GLU A 9 -12.96 11.97 -3.71
N TRP A 10 -12.05 12.92 -3.60
CA TRP A 10 -10.65 12.69 -3.22
C TRP A 10 -10.49 11.97 -1.89
N ALA A 11 -11.42 12.19 -0.95
CA ALA A 11 -11.36 11.57 0.36
C ALA A 11 -11.45 10.04 0.29
N GLY A 12 -12.27 9.48 -0.60
CA GLY A 12 -12.39 8.03 -0.80
C GLY A 12 -11.14 7.42 -1.46
N LEU A 13 -10.47 8.18 -2.32
CA LEU A 13 -9.24 7.72 -2.98
C LEU A 13 -7.99 7.85 -2.09
N THR A 14 -8.08 8.58 -0.96
CA THR A 14 -6.94 8.85 -0.08
C THR A 14 -6.14 7.60 0.32
N PRO A 15 -6.74 6.46 0.74
CA PRO A 15 -5.97 5.28 1.13
C PRO A 15 -5.07 4.76 0.00
N VAL A 16 -5.62 4.69 -1.21
CA VAL A 16 -4.89 4.23 -2.40
C VAL A 16 -3.81 5.22 -2.81
N LEU A 17 -4.11 6.52 -2.76
CA LEU A 17 -3.15 7.58 -3.10
C LEU A 17 -1.96 7.62 -2.14
N ILE A 18 -2.15 7.32 -0.85
CA ILE A 18 -1.06 7.21 0.12
C ILE A 18 -0.10 6.08 -0.29
N ILE A 19 -0.62 4.90 -0.59
CA ILE A 19 0.20 3.75 -1.00
C ILE A 19 0.91 4.02 -2.34
N LEU A 20 0.17 4.53 -3.32
CA LEU A 20 0.73 4.87 -4.64
C LEU A 20 1.83 5.93 -4.53
N GLY A 21 1.57 7.00 -3.77
CA GLY A 21 2.53 8.07 -3.54
C GLY A 21 3.78 7.57 -2.83
N ALA A 22 3.63 6.69 -1.85
CA ALA A 22 4.76 6.06 -1.18
C ALA A 22 5.55 5.14 -2.13
N GLY A 23 4.89 4.42 -3.04
CA GLY A 23 5.57 3.66 -4.08
C GLY A 23 6.44 4.55 -4.98
N VAL A 24 5.89 5.69 -5.44
CA VAL A 24 6.65 6.68 -6.22
C VAL A 24 7.82 7.25 -5.42
N LEU A 25 7.60 7.63 -4.15
CA LEU A 25 8.68 8.10 -3.26
C LEU A 25 9.74 7.02 -3.04
N GLY A 26 9.34 5.74 -2.94
CA GLY A 26 10.26 4.62 -2.85
C GLY A 26 11.19 4.51 -4.04
N VAL A 27 10.65 4.68 -5.27
CA VAL A 27 11.48 4.72 -6.49
C VAL A 27 12.45 5.91 -6.45
N LEU A 28 12.02 7.07 -5.99
CA LEU A 28 12.90 8.24 -5.85
C LEU A 28 14.00 8.01 -4.79
N VAL A 29 13.67 7.37 -3.68
CA VAL A 29 14.65 6.98 -2.65
C VAL A 29 15.67 6.01 -3.26
N GLU A 30 15.25 5.06 -4.09
CA GLU A 30 16.18 4.14 -4.76
C GLU A 30 17.12 4.88 -5.71
N ALA A 31 16.64 5.89 -6.41
CA ALA A 31 17.45 6.65 -7.34
C ALA A 31 18.45 7.60 -6.65
N PHE A 32 18.05 8.26 -5.58
CA PHE A 32 18.80 9.40 -5.00
C PHE A 32 19.45 9.10 -3.66
N ALA A 33 18.94 8.14 -2.86
CA ALA A 33 19.49 7.90 -1.53
C ALA A 33 20.84 7.15 -1.58
N PRO A 34 21.74 7.43 -0.62
CA PRO A 34 22.98 6.66 -0.48
C PRO A 34 22.67 5.20 -0.15
N ARG A 35 23.45 4.26 -0.73
CA ARG A 35 23.23 2.81 -0.61
C ARG A 35 23.03 2.32 0.82
N ALA A 36 23.81 2.85 1.76
CA ALA A 36 23.74 2.45 3.16
C ALA A 36 22.40 2.81 3.85
N ALA A 37 21.72 3.88 3.41
CA ALA A 37 20.46 4.33 4.01
C ALA A 37 19.21 3.73 3.34
N ARG A 38 19.33 3.30 2.08
CA ARG A 38 18.18 2.81 1.27
C ARG A 38 17.31 1.79 2.01
N PRO A 39 17.89 0.72 2.57
CA PRO A 39 17.06 -0.34 3.13
C PRO A 39 16.24 0.11 4.35
N GLY A 40 16.85 0.95 5.22
CA GLY A 40 16.14 1.48 6.38
C GLY A 40 15.06 2.48 5.98
N VAL A 41 15.37 3.37 5.02
CA VAL A 41 14.39 4.35 4.51
C VAL A 41 13.25 3.66 3.78
N GLN A 42 13.52 2.66 2.94
CA GLN A 42 12.51 1.92 2.19
C GLN A 42 11.55 1.17 3.10
N SER A 43 12.06 0.41 4.07
CA SER A 43 11.21 -0.32 5.01
C SER A 43 10.39 0.64 5.89
N CYS A 44 10.99 1.73 6.38
CA CYS A 44 10.28 2.75 7.15
C CYS A 44 9.18 3.41 6.32
N LEU A 45 9.48 3.82 5.08
CA LEU A 45 8.51 4.41 4.15
C LEU A 45 7.34 3.46 3.89
N ALA A 46 7.61 2.18 3.61
CA ALA A 46 6.58 1.19 3.35
C ALA A 46 5.68 0.96 4.57
N VAL A 47 6.25 0.80 5.77
CA VAL A 47 5.46 0.64 7.02
C VAL A 47 4.60 1.88 7.28
N LEU A 48 5.17 3.08 7.18
CA LEU A 48 4.42 4.33 7.40
C LEU A 48 3.30 4.51 6.38
N ALA A 49 3.53 4.16 5.12
CA ALA A 49 2.51 4.23 4.08
C ALA A 49 1.34 3.28 4.36
N VAL A 50 1.63 2.03 4.72
CA VAL A 50 0.58 1.04 5.03
C VAL A 50 -0.19 1.44 6.28
N LEU A 51 0.48 1.91 7.35
CA LEU A 51 -0.19 2.39 8.56
C LEU A 51 -1.02 3.66 8.29
N GLY A 52 -0.49 4.61 7.52
CA GLY A 52 -1.21 5.83 7.14
C GLY A 52 -2.45 5.54 6.31
N SER A 53 -2.33 4.65 5.31
CA SER A 53 -3.46 4.17 4.52
C SER A 53 -4.47 3.42 5.39
N GLY A 54 -4.01 2.57 6.32
CA GLY A 54 -4.86 1.89 7.29
C GLY A 54 -5.66 2.86 8.19
N GLY A 55 -5.02 3.95 8.63
CA GLY A 55 -5.69 5.04 9.33
C GLY A 55 -6.79 5.70 8.48
N ALA A 56 -6.52 5.95 7.21
CA ALA A 56 -7.52 6.48 6.29
C ALA A 56 -8.69 5.50 6.07
N VAL A 57 -8.44 4.21 5.91
CA VAL A 57 -9.49 3.18 5.79
C VAL A 57 -10.33 3.10 7.07
N THR A 58 -9.73 3.14 8.26
CA THR A 58 -10.47 3.09 9.53
C THR A 58 -11.38 4.31 9.72
N THR A 59 -10.93 5.50 9.33
CA THR A 59 -11.79 6.70 9.37
C THR A 59 -12.98 6.59 8.42
N ARG A 60 -12.79 6.03 7.24
CA ARG A 60 -13.86 5.76 6.27
C ARG A 60 -14.87 4.73 6.81
N TRP A 61 -14.35 3.66 7.40
CA TRP A 61 -15.17 2.65 8.05
C TRP A 61 -16.09 3.23 9.11
N THR A 62 -15.53 4.01 10.05
CA THR A 62 -16.31 4.63 11.14
C THR A 62 -17.34 5.63 10.63
N GLN A 63 -17.01 6.40 9.59
CA GLN A 63 -17.97 7.32 8.95
C GLN A 63 -19.12 6.58 8.28
N GLY A 64 -18.84 5.48 7.58
CA GLY A 64 -19.86 4.63 6.96
C GLY A 64 -20.85 4.07 7.97
N TRP A 65 -20.36 3.56 9.10
CA TRP A 65 -21.20 3.06 10.19
C TRP A 65 -22.03 4.17 10.85
N ALA A 66 -21.46 5.35 11.05
CA ALA A 66 -22.18 6.48 11.65
C ALA A 66 -23.34 6.94 10.74
N GLN A 67 -23.13 6.95 9.42
CA GLN A 67 -24.18 7.28 8.46
C GLN A 67 -25.29 6.21 8.42
N ALA A 68 -24.91 4.93 8.43
CA ALA A 68 -25.87 3.83 8.47
C ALA A 68 -26.72 3.84 9.75
N ALA A 69 -26.14 4.14 10.90
CA ALA A 69 -26.86 4.27 12.17
C ALA A 69 -27.81 5.46 12.20
N GLY A 70 -27.44 6.59 11.59
CA GLY A 70 -28.29 7.79 11.50
C GLY A 70 -29.51 7.63 10.55
N SER A 71 -29.44 6.73 9.59
CA SER A 71 -30.51 6.47 8.63
C SER A 71 -31.68 5.66 9.19
N GLN A 72 -31.55 5.08 10.38
CA GLN A 72 -32.61 4.24 10.98
C GLN A 72 -33.80 5.03 11.57
N THR A 73 -33.81 6.35 11.52
CA THR A 73 -34.87 7.20 12.12
C THR A 73 -35.93 7.70 11.14
N GLY A 74 -35.92 7.28 9.88
CA GLY A 74 -36.98 7.70 8.92
C GLY A 74 -36.98 6.84 7.68
N VAL A 75 -38.16 6.37 7.32
CA VAL A 75 -38.52 5.64 6.09
C VAL A 75 -37.48 5.88 4.96
N ALA A 76 -36.39 5.13 5.00
CA ALA A 76 -35.38 5.23 3.98
C ALA A 76 -35.66 4.16 2.94
N GLU A 77 -35.89 4.58 1.70
CA GLU A 77 -35.56 3.76 0.54
C GLU A 77 -34.24 3.07 0.80
N PRO A 78 -34.03 1.79 0.40
CA PRO A 78 -32.75 1.13 0.47
C PRO A 78 -31.81 1.84 -0.53
N GLN A 79 -31.30 3.01 -0.14
CA GLN A 79 -30.23 3.66 -0.86
C GLN A 79 -29.03 2.74 -0.74
N ALA A 80 -28.59 2.24 -1.88
CA ALA A 80 -27.35 1.51 -1.98
C ALA A 80 -26.29 2.30 -1.18
N VAL A 81 -25.73 1.66 -0.16
CA VAL A 81 -24.77 2.26 0.80
C VAL A 81 -23.41 2.49 0.11
N GLY A 82 -23.43 2.75 -1.18
CA GLY A 82 -22.25 2.99 -1.99
C GLY A 82 -22.12 4.47 -2.35
N ARG A 83 -20.97 5.05 -2.08
CA ARG A 83 -20.62 6.39 -2.53
C ARG A 83 -19.85 6.30 -3.84
N VAL A 84 -20.36 6.90 -4.90
CA VAL A 84 -19.63 7.01 -6.17
C VAL A 84 -18.49 8.00 -6.00
N LEU A 85 -17.26 7.53 -6.08
CA LEU A 85 -16.04 8.36 -5.96
C LEU A 85 -15.70 9.08 -7.26
N VAL A 86 -15.78 8.33 -8.36
CA VAL A 86 -15.58 8.79 -9.74
C VAL A 86 -16.41 7.85 -10.62
N THR A 87 -16.76 8.23 -11.82
CA THR A 87 -17.41 7.33 -12.77
C THR A 87 -16.60 6.04 -12.94
N GLY A 88 -17.13 4.92 -12.45
CA GLY A 88 -16.47 3.61 -12.48
C GLY A 88 -15.85 3.15 -11.14
N PHE A 89 -15.77 4.01 -10.12
CA PHE A 89 -15.32 3.64 -8.78
C PHE A 89 -16.40 3.93 -7.75
N ASN A 90 -16.80 2.89 -7.04
CA ASN A 90 -17.83 2.97 -6.01
C ASN A 90 -17.28 2.49 -4.67
N GLU A 91 -17.45 3.29 -3.63
CA GLU A 91 -17.06 2.92 -2.27
C GLU A 91 -18.27 2.39 -1.52
N ASP A 92 -18.25 1.13 -1.15
CA ASP A 92 -19.23 0.48 -0.32
C ASP A 92 -18.57 -0.17 0.93
N PRO A 93 -19.33 -0.64 1.93
CA PRO A 93 -18.76 -1.28 3.11
C PRO A 93 -17.93 -2.52 2.78
N PHE A 94 -18.22 -3.20 1.67
CA PHE A 94 -17.45 -4.35 1.21
C PHE A 94 -16.09 -3.90 0.68
N SER A 95 -16.03 -2.86 -0.15
CA SER A 95 -14.79 -2.33 -0.71
C SER A 95 -13.85 -1.84 0.40
N VAL A 96 -14.38 -1.10 1.39
CA VAL A 96 -13.61 -0.60 2.54
C VAL A 96 -13.08 -1.76 3.39
N SER A 97 -13.88 -2.81 3.61
CA SER A 97 -13.45 -4.01 4.34
C SER A 97 -12.34 -4.75 3.59
N ALA A 98 -12.51 -4.94 2.29
CA ALA A 98 -11.54 -5.61 1.43
C ALA A 98 -10.21 -4.84 1.42
N GLN A 99 -10.23 -3.52 1.31
CA GLN A 99 -9.03 -2.68 1.42
C GLN A 99 -8.33 -2.86 2.78
N GLY A 100 -9.11 -2.90 3.88
CA GLY A 100 -8.57 -3.14 5.22
C GLY A 100 -7.84 -4.47 5.32
N ILE A 101 -8.42 -5.54 4.80
CA ILE A 101 -7.80 -6.88 4.77
C ILE A 101 -6.52 -6.86 3.92
N MET A 102 -6.54 -6.24 2.74
CA MET A 102 -5.37 -6.13 1.88
C MET A 102 -4.24 -5.35 2.55
N LEU A 103 -4.55 -4.29 3.30
CA LEU A 103 -3.55 -3.53 4.07
C LEU A 103 -2.93 -4.34 5.20
N VAL A 104 -3.72 -5.18 5.89
CA VAL A 104 -3.18 -6.09 6.92
C VAL A 104 -2.22 -7.10 6.29
N ILE A 105 -2.60 -7.73 5.18
CA ILE A 105 -1.72 -8.65 4.44
C ILE A 105 -0.48 -7.91 3.94
N GLY A 106 -0.65 -6.70 3.39
CA GLY A 106 0.44 -5.84 2.95
C GLY A 106 1.41 -5.49 4.08
N LEU A 107 0.89 -5.16 5.27
CA LEU A 107 1.72 -4.89 6.44
C LEU A 107 2.55 -6.10 6.85
N LEU A 108 1.92 -7.27 6.93
CA LEU A 108 2.64 -8.51 7.26
C LEU A 108 3.73 -8.81 6.22
N SER A 109 3.44 -8.61 4.93
CA SER A 109 4.42 -8.79 3.86
C SER A 109 5.58 -7.82 4.00
N VAL A 110 5.32 -6.53 4.27
CA VAL A 110 6.39 -5.54 4.52
C VAL A 110 7.24 -5.92 5.72
N LEU A 111 6.63 -6.38 6.81
CA LEU A 111 7.37 -6.79 8.01
C LEU A 111 8.28 -8.00 7.75
N VAL A 112 7.77 -9.00 7.01
CA VAL A 112 8.59 -10.16 6.61
C VAL A 112 9.74 -9.74 5.69
N MET A 113 9.49 -8.83 4.74
CA MET A 113 10.53 -8.30 3.85
C MET A 113 11.55 -7.44 4.58
N ALA A 114 11.14 -6.74 5.64
CA ALA A 114 12.01 -5.89 6.44
C ALA A 114 12.86 -6.69 7.45
N ASP A 115 12.50 -7.95 7.72
CA ASP A 115 13.25 -8.79 8.64
C ASP A 115 14.61 -9.18 8.05
N ARG A 116 15.67 -8.74 8.75
CA ARG A 116 17.08 -8.99 8.40
C ARG A 116 17.78 -9.89 9.41
N THR A 117 17.05 -10.42 10.39
CA THR A 117 17.65 -11.13 11.53
C THR A 117 18.14 -12.51 11.15
N THR A 118 17.56 -13.16 10.16
CA THR A 118 17.78 -14.58 9.88
C THR A 118 18.96 -14.86 8.92
N ALA A 119 19.32 -13.89 8.05
CA ALA A 119 20.36 -14.11 7.03
C ALA A 119 21.35 -12.95 6.84
N GLY A 120 21.26 -11.87 7.63
CA GLY A 120 22.15 -10.70 7.50
C GLY A 120 21.85 -9.79 6.30
N ASP A 121 21.28 -10.32 5.21
CA ASP A 121 21.11 -9.63 3.93
C ASP A 121 19.67 -9.33 3.51
N GLY A 122 18.68 -9.70 4.32
CA GLY A 122 17.27 -9.55 4.00
C GLY A 122 16.72 -10.72 3.16
N SER A 123 15.41 -10.98 3.31
CA SER A 123 14.73 -12.16 2.75
C SER A 123 14.67 -12.21 1.22
N PHE A 124 15.07 -11.14 0.53
CA PHE A 124 15.03 -11.00 -0.93
C PHE A 124 16.37 -10.62 -1.55
N ALA A 125 17.48 -10.95 -0.87
CA ALA A 125 18.79 -10.86 -1.50
C ALA A 125 18.82 -11.79 -2.73
N ALA A 126 19.50 -11.38 -3.79
CA ALA A 126 19.61 -12.12 -5.05
C ALA A 126 20.34 -13.47 -4.95
N GLN A 127 20.35 -14.07 -3.77
CA GLN A 127 21.08 -15.27 -3.38
C GLN A 127 20.57 -16.56 -4.03
N ALA A 128 19.42 -16.54 -4.71
CA ALA A 128 18.90 -17.76 -5.37
C ALA A 128 19.84 -18.27 -6.49
N ALA A 129 20.76 -17.45 -6.99
CA ALA A 129 21.73 -17.79 -8.00
C ALA A 129 23.14 -18.05 -7.45
N ASP A 130 23.41 -17.61 -6.21
CA ASP A 130 24.76 -17.70 -5.63
C ASP A 130 24.89 -18.98 -4.79
N ARG A 131 25.94 -19.75 -5.05
CA ARG A 131 26.28 -20.91 -4.21
C ARG A 131 26.83 -20.43 -2.88
N PRO A 132 26.34 -20.91 -1.73
CA PRO A 132 26.92 -20.59 -0.45
C PRO A 132 28.43 -20.90 -0.40
N GLY A 133 29.26 -19.89 -0.07
CA GLY A 133 30.72 -20.00 -0.02
C GLY A 133 31.42 -19.81 -1.37
N SER A 134 30.73 -19.34 -2.41
CA SER A 134 31.34 -19.04 -3.72
C SER A 134 31.97 -17.64 -3.77
N ALA A 135 32.85 -17.43 -4.76
CA ALA A 135 33.43 -16.10 -5.02
C ALA A 135 32.37 -15.08 -5.44
N GLU A 136 31.33 -15.55 -6.12
CA GLU A 136 30.19 -14.73 -6.57
C GLU A 136 29.38 -14.20 -5.37
N GLU A 137 29.18 -15.04 -4.31
CA GLU A 137 28.53 -14.59 -3.07
C GLU A 137 29.35 -13.51 -2.38
N SER A 138 30.67 -13.69 -2.29
CA SER A 138 31.56 -12.69 -1.69
C SER A 138 31.60 -11.39 -2.50
N GLU A 139 31.46 -11.45 -3.80
CA GLU A 139 31.39 -10.29 -4.69
C GLU A 139 30.04 -9.57 -4.58
N SER A 140 28.93 -10.30 -4.51
CA SER A 140 27.59 -9.72 -4.32
C SER A 140 27.46 -9.05 -2.95
N LEU A 141 28.03 -9.63 -1.90
CA LEU A 141 28.13 -9.05 -0.57
C LEU A 141 29.01 -7.78 -0.54
N LEU A 142 30.15 -7.79 -1.23
CA LEU A 142 31.03 -6.63 -1.32
C LEU A 142 30.42 -5.48 -2.11
N HIS A 143 29.61 -5.77 -3.12
CA HIS A 143 28.91 -4.76 -3.92
C HIS A 143 27.59 -4.30 -3.28
N GLY A 144 27.13 -4.94 -2.19
CA GLY A 144 25.93 -4.56 -1.45
C GLY A 144 24.68 -4.58 -2.33
N TRP A 145 24.53 -5.60 -3.16
CA TRP A 145 23.35 -5.79 -4.00
C TRP A 145 22.16 -6.26 -3.16
N THR A 146 21.74 -5.40 -2.24
CA THR A 146 20.48 -5.58 -1.53
C THR A 146 19.37 -5.07 -2.42
N THR A 147 18.44 -5.95 -2.82
CA THR A 147 17.29 -5.61 -3.65
C THR A 147 16.26 -4.84 -2.83
N THR A 148 16.48 -3.54 -2.63
CA THR A 148 15.52 -2.65 -1.99
C THR A 148 14.39 -2.23 -2.92
N GLU A 149 14.53 -2.48 -4.22
CA GLU A 149 13.54 -2.22 -5.27
C GLU A 149 12.22 -2.97 -5.06
N VAL A 150 12.24 -4.06 -4.30
CA VAL A 150 11.06 -4.89 -4.03
C VAL A 150 10.00 -4.09 -3.25
N PHE A 151 10.39 -3.17 -2.34
CA PHE A 151 9.45 -2.36 -1.55
C PHE A 151 8.55 -1.46 -2.41
N PRO A 152 9.08 -0.62 -3.35
CA PRO A 152 8.23 0.16 -4.24
C PRO A 152 7.32 -0.70 -5.12
N LEU A 153 7.84 -1.80 -5.67
CA LEU A 153 7.06 -2.72 -6.51
C LEU A 153 5.90 -3.35 -5.73
N MET A 154 6.14 -3.75 -4.49
CA MET A 154 5.11 -4.27 -3.60
C MET A 154 4.04 -3.21 -3.29
N LEU A 155 4.44 -1.95 -3.03
CA LEU A 155 3.50 -0.86 -2.78
C LEU A 155 2.63 -0.57 -4.02
N PHE A 156 3.19 -0.58 -5.23
CA PHE A 156 2.41 -0.45 -6.46
C PHE A 156 1.43 -1.61 -6.66
N SER A 157 1.87 -2.84 -6.38
CA SER A 157 0.99 -4.02 -6.43
C SER A 157 -0.15 -3.90 -5.43
N LEU A 158 0.15 -3.48 -4.19
CA LEU A 158 -0.85 -3.27 -3.15
C LEU A 158 -1.84 -2.18 -3.54
N ALA A 159 -1.38 -1.04 -4.10
CA ALA A 159 -2.25 0.02 -4.60
C ALA A 159 -3.19 -0.50 -5.70
N GLY A 160 -2.68 -1.29 -6.64
CA GLY A 160 -3.49 -1.91 -7.68
C GLY A 160 -4.53 -2.88 -7.13
N MET A 161 -4.16 -3.71 -6.15
CA MET A 161 -5.11 -4.61 -5.48
C MET A 161 -6.21 -3.84 -4.73
N MET A 162 -5.88 -2.71 -4.10
CA MET A 162 -6.86 -1.87 -3.39
C MET A 162 -7.86 -1.18 -4.31
N LEU A 163 -7.52 -0.96 -5.58
CA LEU A 163 -8.45 -0.41 -6.58
C LEU A 163 -9.46 -1.45 -7.07
N PHE A 164 -9.13 -2.74 -7.00
CA PHE A 164 -9.96 -3.80 -7.57
C PHE A 164 -11.36 -3.92 -6.94
N PRO A 165 -11.55 -3.79 -5.61
CA PRO A 165 -12.87 -3.88 -4.99
C PRO A 165 -13.68 -2.58 -5.04
N MET A 166 -13.17 -1.49 -5.60
CA MET A 166 -13.82 -0.19 -5.75
C MET A 166 -14.61 -0.11 -7.05
#